data_6bc6fe8414531c1a4f7dd4fc3199bfa5
#
_entry.id   6bc6fe8414531c1a4f7dd4fc3199bfa5
#
_cell.length_a   1.000
_cell.length_b   1.000
_cell.length_c   1.000
_cell.angle_alpha   90.00
_cell.angle_beta   90.00
_cell.angle_gamma   90.00
#
_symmetry.space_group_name_H-M   'P 1'
#
loop_
_entity.id
_entity.type
_entity.pdbx_description
1 polymer ?
#
loop_
_entity_poly.entity_id
_entity_poly.type
_entity_poly.pdbx_seq_one_letter_code
_entity_poly.pdbx_strand_id
1 'polypeptide(L)'
;MMQWEVVIGLETHAQLQTQSKIFSGASTRFGAAPNTQACAVDLALPGVLPVLNREAVEHAIRFGLAVGAKISPASIFARKNYFYPDLPKGYQISQFEIPVVVGGKIEILVGDEVKTVELTRAHMEEDAGKSVHEEGFIGPHGEPSSGIDLNRAGTPLLEIVTEPVMRSAAEAVAYAKALHGLVVWLGVCDGNMQEGSFRCDANVSVRPKGQAEFGTRCEIKNLNSFRFLEEAIQYEVRRQIELIEDGGTVVQETRLYDPDRGETRSMRSKEDANDYRYFPDPDLLPVVIDDAWIAK
;
A
#
# COMPACT_ATOMS: atom_id res chain seq x y z
N MET A 1 -21.17 -25.40 18.28
CA MET A 1 -20.53 -24.74 17.13
C MET A 1 -19.25 -24.09 17.60
N MET A 2 -18.16 -24.23 16.87
CA MET A 2 -16.90 -23.56 17.15
C MET A 2 -17.12 -22.05 17.03
N GLN A 3 -16.62 -21.28 17.99
CA GLN A 3 -16.65 -19.82 17.90
C GLN A 3 -15.39 -19.35 17.23
N TRP A 4 -15.52 -18.52 16.21
CA TRP A 4 -14.42 -17.98 15.44
C TRP A 4 -14.06 -16.56 15.85
N GLU A 5 -12.79 -16.23 15.81
CA GLU A 5 -12.27 -14.89 15.94
C GLU A 5 -11.63 -14.46 14.61
N VAL A 6 -12.02 -13.29 14.14
CA VAL A 6 -11.47 -12.67 12.94
C VAL A 6 -10.24 -11.86 13.32
N VAL A 7 -9.21 -11.89 12.49
CA VAL A 7 -7.97 -11.11 12.65
C VAL A 7 -7.69 -10.38 11.36
N ILE A 8 -7.62 -9.04 11.44
CA ILE A 8 -7.47 -8.18 10.28
C ILE A 8 -6.32 -7.19 10.52
N GLY A 9 -5.43 -7.06 9.53
CA GLY A 9 -4.48 -5.98 9.36
C GLY A 9 -4.72 -5.29 8.03
N LEU A 10 -4.45 -3.99 7.95
CA LEU A 10 -4.55 -3.22 6.70
C LEU A 10 -3.18 -2.67 6.29
N GLU A 11 -2.94 -2.69 4.99
CA GLU A 11 -1.86 -1.98 4.33
C GLU A 11 -2.49 -0.89 3.47
N THR A 12 -2.13 0.36 3.73
CA THR A 12 -2.71 1.51 3.03
C THR A 12 -1.63 2.30 2.33
N HIS A 13 -1.81 2.52 1.04
CA HIS A 13 -0.93 3.35 0.23
C HIS A 13 -1.58 4.70 0.01
N ALA A 14 -0.92 5.76 0.45
CA ALA A 14 -1.34 7.14 0.25
C ALA A 14 -0.32 7.84 -0.68
N GLN A 15 -0.77 8.30 -1.85
CA GLN A 15 0.06 9.15 -2.71
C GLN A 15 0.24 10.52 -2.05
N LEU A 16 1.50 10.92 -1.86
CA LEU A 16 1.82 12.19 -1.23
C LEU A 16 1.64 13.35 -2.21
N GLN A 17 0.97 14.40 -1.74
CA GLN A 17 0.67 15.61 -2.52
C GLN A 17 1.91 16.49 -2.69
N THR A 18 2.85 16.04 -3.48
CA THR A 18 4.01 16.84 -3.90
C THR A 18 3.83 17.30 -5.35
N GLN A 19 4.49 18.38 -5.76
CA GLN A 19 4.42 18.85 -7.15
C GLN A 19 5.30 18.04 -8.10
N SER A 20 6.37 17.46 -7.56
CA SER A 20 7.28 16.57 -8.30
C SER A 20 7.37 15.20 -7.66
N LYS A 21 7.84 14.24 -8.41
CA LYS A 21 8.01 12.85 -7.99
C LYS A 21 9.01 12.70 -6.86
N ILE A 22 9.08 11.51 -6.24
CA ILE A 22 9.93 11.28 -5.08
C ILE A 22 11.42 11.36 -5.40
N PHE A 23 11.84 10.94 -6.61
CA PHE A 23 13.24 10.87 -7.01
C PHE A 23 13.56 11.62 -8.31
N SER A 24 12.59 12.33 -8.88
CA SER A 24 12.76 13.09 -10.11
C SER A 24 11.96 14.39 -10.09
N GLY A 25 12.27 15.30 -11.02
CA GLY A 25 11.56 16.57 -11.19
C GLY A 25 10.29 16.47 -12.03
N ALA A 26 9.89 15.28 -12.51
CA ALA A 26 8.68 15.13 -13.28
C ALA A 26 7.43 15.41 -12.43
N SER A 27 6.37 15.89 -13.07
CA SER A 27 5.11 16.27 -12.39
C SER A 27 4.35 15.06 -11.87
N THR A 28 3.67 15.23 -10.73
CA THR A 28 2.75 14.25 -10.15
C THR A 28 1.30 14.51 -10.53
N ARG A 29 1.00 15.52 -11.37
CA ARG A 29 -0.38 15.92 -11.69
C ARG A 29 -1.13 14.79 -12.38
N PHE A 30 -2.31 14.47 -11.87
CA PHE A 30 -3.21 13.47 -12.47
C PHE A 30 -3.85 13.98 -13.77
N GLY A 31 -4.16 13.05 -14.71
CA GLY A 31 -4.95 13.31 -15.91
C GLY A 31 -4.17 13.86 -17.11
N ALA A 32 -2.85 13.90 -17.06
CA ALA A 32 -2.04 14.24 -18.24
C ALA A 32 -2.05 13.10 -19.28
N ALA A 33 -1.78 13.44 -20.55
CA ALA A 33 -1.66 12.42 -21.60
C ALA A 33 -0.58 11.39 -21.23
N PRO A 34 -0.75 10.11 -21.60
CA PRO A 34 0.18 9.05 -21.25
C PRO A 34 1.63 9.39 -21.58
N ASN A 35 2.55 9.07 -20.68
CA ASN A 35 4.00 9.24 -20.82
C ASN A 35 4.49 10.69 -21.02
N THR A 36 3.67 11.70 -20.68
CA THR A 36 4.08 13.11 -20.78
C THR A 36 4.69 13.65 -19.49
N GLN A 37 4.60 12.90 -18.39
CA GLN A 37 5.13 13.24 -17.06
C GLN A 37 6.11 12.15 -16.56
N ALA A 38 6.99 11.70 -17.43
CA ALA A 38 8.04 10.74 -17.13
C ALA A 38 9.37 11.29 -17.66
N CYS A 39 10.36 11.44 -16.77
CA CYS A 39 11.69 11.88 -17.16
C CYS A 39 12.67 10.70 -17.26
N ALA A 40 13.91 10.99 -17.60
CA ALA A 40 14.95 9.96 -17.76
C ALA A 40 15.12 9.06 -16.52
N VAL A 41 14.94 9.60 -15.31
CA VAL A 41 15.00 8.82 -14.04
C VAL A 41 13.84 7.83 -13.99
N ASP A 42 12.61 8.28 -14.30
CA ASP A 42 11.41 7.44 -14.25
C ASP A 42 11.43 6.34 -15.32
N LEU A 43 12.13 6.62 -16.45
CA LEU A 43 12.33 5.69 -17.57
C LEU A 43 13.51 4.74 -17.36
N ALA A 44 14.26 4.89 -16.27
CA ALA A 44 15.47 4.12 -16.00
C ALA A 44 16.54 4.19 -17.09
N LEU A 45 16.73 5.35 -17.70
CA LEU A 45 17.76 5.51 -18.72
C LEU A 45 19.16 5.36 -18.11
N PRO A 46 20.14 4.85 -18.88
CA PRO A 46 21.51 4.67 -18.36
C PRO A 46 22.12 5.97 -17.84
N GLY A 47 22.74 5.91 -16.67
CA GLY A 47 23.47 7.04 -16.07
C GLY A 47 22.62 8.01 -15.24
N VAL A 48 21.31 7.77 -15.10
CA VAL A 48 20.44 8.59 -14.22
C VAL A 48 20.66 8.24 -12.76
N LEU A 49 20.52 9.23 -11.89
CA LEU A 49 20.56 9.07 -10.44
C LEU A 49 19.32 9.67 -9.78
N PRO A 50 18.76 9.00 -8.77
CA PRO A 50 17.62 9.51 -8.01
C PRO A 50 18.04 10.70 -7.14
N VAL A 51 17.14 11.67 -6.97
CA VAL A 51 17.30 12.79 -6.03
C VAL A 51 16.06 12.89 -5.17
N LEU A 52 16.19 12.66 -3.87
CA LEU A 52 15.09 12.62 -2.93
C LEU A 52 14.35 13.96 -2.82
N ASN A 53 13.04 13.93 -2.97
CA ASN A 53 12.15 15.06 -2.75
C ASN A 53 11.96 15.30 -1.25
N ARG A 54 12.41 16.48 -0.79
CA ARG A 54 12.32 16.89 0.62
C ARG A 54 10.87 16.98 1.11
N GLU A 55 9.95 17.47 0.28
CA GLU A 55 8.53 17.63 0.64
C GLU A 55 7.86 16.28 0.94
N ALA A 56 8.26 15.20 0.22
CA ALA A 56 7.76 13.86 0.51
C ALA A 56 8.16 13.41 1.94
N VAL A 57 9.40 13.71 2.37
CA VAL A 57 9.85 13.44 3.73
C VAL A 57 9.07 14.26 4.75
N GLU A 58 8.83 15.55 4.48
CA GLU A 58 8.04 16.43 5.35
C GLU A 58 6.59 15.95 5.52
N HIS A 59 5.98 15.41 4.46
CA HIS A 59 4.66 14.78 4.55
C HIS A 59 4.69 13.52 5.44
N ALA A 60 5.69 12.67 5.30
CA ALA A 60 5.82 11.48 6.13
C ALA A 60 6.05 11.84 7.62
N ILE A 61 6.87 12.85 7.91
CA ILE A 61 7.08 13.36 9.28
C ILE A 61 5.76 13.88 9.85
N ARG A 62 5.05 14.71 9.09
CA ARG A 62 3.74 15.27 9.50
C ARG A 62 2.74 14.19 9.86
N PHE A 63 2.64 13.15 9.03
CA PHE A 63 1.82 11.98 9.31
C PHE A 63 2.25 11.30 10.61
N GLY A 64 3.55 10.99 10.75
CA GLY A 64 4.08 10.30 11.93
C GLY A 64 3.81 11.05 13.24
N LEU A 65 3.96 12.37 13.24
CA LEU A 65 3.65 13.21 14.40
C LEU A 65 2.15 13.18 14.74
N ALA A 66 1.28 13.22 13.72
CA ALA A 66 -0.17 13.22 13.93
C ALA A 66 -0.69 11.92 14.54
N VAL A 67 -0.05 10.78 14.29
CA VAL A 67 -0.41 9.48 14.87
C VAL A 67 0.37 9.14 16.14
N GLY A 68 1.19 10.08 16.65
CA GLY A 68 2.01 9.89 17.85
C GLY A 68 3.11 8.83 17.67
N ALA A 69 3.59 8.65 16.45
CA ALA A 69 4.64 7.71 16.12
C ALA A 69 6.04 8.28 16.44
N LYS A 70 7.01 7.38 16.45
CA LYS A 70 8.43 7.77 16.50
C LYS A 70 8.93 8.05 15.08
N ILE A 71 9.53 9.21 14.86
CA ILE A 71 10.26 9.51 13.65
C ILE A 71 11.69 8.96 13.79
N SER A 72 12.12 8.17 12.79
CA SER A 72 13.48 7.63 12.78
C SER A 72 14.49 8.76 12.53
N PRO A 73 15.52 8.91 13.37
CA PRO A 73 16.52 9.97 13.19
C PRO A 73 17.38 9.77 11.95
N ALA A 74 17.44 8.54 11.47
CA ALA A 74 17.99 8.20 10.17
C ALA A 74 17.11 7.13 9.53
N SER A 75 16.85 7.27 8.24
CA SER A 75 16.03 6.33 7.46
C SER A 75 16.78 5.95 6.19
N ILE A 76 16.61 4.73 5.71
CA ILE A 76 17.33 4.18 4.56
C ILE A 76 16.35 3.72 3.51
N PHE A 77 16.59 4.14 2.26
CA PHE A 77 15.93 3.56 1.10
C PHE A 77 16.67 2.29 0.65
N ALA A 78 15.87 1.30 0.28
CA ALA A 78 16.34 0.02 -0.24
C ALA A 78 15.69 -0.27 -1.60
N ARG A 79 16.32 -1.13 -2.38
CA ARG A 79 15.77 -1.64 -3.62
C ARG A 79 14.99 -2.92 -3.35
N LYS A 80 13.70 -2.90 -3.72
CA LYS A 80 12.80 -4.05 -3.76
C LYS A 80 12.79 -4.59 -5.18
N ASN A 81 13.48 -5.70 -5.43
CA ASN A 81 13.72 -6.19 -6.79
C ASN A 81 12.57 -7.07 -7.27
N TYR A 82 11.90 -6.65 -8.33
CA TYR A 82 10.91 -7.43 -9.08
C TYR A 82 10.72 -6.83 -10.47
N PHE A 83 10.20 -7.63 -11.40
CA PHE A 83 10.07 -7.23 -12.80
C PHE A 83 8.60 -7.10 -13.18
N TYR A 84 8.24 -5.91 -13.64
CA TYR A 84 6.94 -5.62 -14.24
C TYR A 84 7.13 -4.64 -15.40
N PRO A 85 6.29 -4.71 -16.45
CA PRO A 85 6.42 -3.81 -17.60
C PRO A 85 6.32 -2.33 -17.26
N ASP A 86 5.56 -1.98 -16.21
CA ASP A 86 5.36 -0.62 -15.71
C ASP A 86 6.37 -0.20 -14.63
N LEU A 87 7.40 -1.02 -14.42
CA LEU A 87 8.53 -0.75 -13.51
C LEU A 87 9.86 -0.85 -14.28
N PRO A 88 10.25 0.16 -15.09
CA PRO A 88 11.37 0.07 -16.01
C PRO A 88 12.72 -0.23 -15.35
N LYS A 89 12.93 0.19 -14.10
CA LYS A 89 14.17 -0.07 -13.36
C LYS A 89 14.37 -1.54 -13.00
N GLY A 90 13.30 -2.33 -12.98
CA GLY A 90 13.34 -3.70 -12.47
C GLY A 90 13.43 -3.78 -10.93
N TYR A 91 13.30 -2.65 -10.26
CA TYR A 91 13.18 -2.54 -8.79
C TYR A 91 12.35 -1.32 -8.42
N GLN A 92 11.73 -1.38 -7.25
CA GLN A 92 11.06 -0.24 -6.60
C GLN A 92 11.98 0.26 -5.48
N ILE A 93 12.18 1.57 -5.41
CA ILE A 93 12.84 2.18 -4.27
C ILE A 93 11.81 2.32 -3.15
N SER A 94 12.10 1.70 -2.01
CA SER A 94 11.23 1.63 -0.84
C SER A 94 12.05 1.67 0.44
N GLN A 95 11.43 1.61 1.61
CA GLN A 95 12.12 1.50 2.89
C GLN A 95 11.75 0.15 3.52
N PHE A 96 12.74 -0.62 3.96
CA PHE A 96 12.52 -1.95 4.53
C PHE A 96 12.95 -2.04 6.00
N GLU A 97 14.25 -1.91 6.28
CA GLU A 97 14.78 -2.11 7.63
C GLU A 97 14.55 -0.91 8.54
N ILE A 98 14.71 0.31 8.01
CA ILE A 98 14.61 1.54 8.78
C ILE A 98 13.61 2.49 8.13
N PRO A 99 12.31 2.30 8.38
CA PRO A 99 11.26 3.19 7.88
C PRO A 99 11.34 4.56 8.56
N VAL A 100 10.80 5.58 7.91
CA VAL A 100 10.75 6.94 8.46
C VAL A 100 9.87 7.05 9.69
N VAL A 101 8.78 6.30 9.75
CA VAL A 101 7.79 6.31 10.85
C VAL A 101 7.70 4.92 11.47
N VAL A 102 7.86 4.84 12.78
CA VAL A 102 7.79 3.58 13.54
C VAL A 102 6.71 3.68 14.61
N GLY A 103 5.80 2.72 14.60
CA GLY A 103 4.66 2.69 15.52
C GLY A 103 3.63 3.78 15.21
N GLY A 104 2.94 4.20 16.25
CA GLY A 104 1.82 5.14 16.18
C GLY A 104 0.49 4.45 16.39
N LYS A 105 -0.59 5.21 16.48
CA LYS A 105 -1.93 4.70 16.70
C LYS A 105 -2.99 5.61 16.12
N ILE A 106 -4.13 5.01 15.76
CA ILE A 106 -5.33 5.74 15.33
C ILE A 106 -6.50 5.24 16.18
N GLU A 107 -7.22 6.15 16.79
CA GLU A 107 -8.46 5.83 17.49
C GLU A 107 -9.63 5.82 16.51
N ILE A 108 -10.47 4.80 16.61
CA ILE A 108 -11.65 4.62 15.78
C ILE A 108 -12.90 4.51 16.66
N LEU A 109 -14.02 4.94 16.12
CA LEU A 109 -15.33 4.80 16.75
C LEU A 109 -16.13 3.73 16.02
N VAL A 110 -16.54 2.67 16.72
CA VAL A 110 -17.39 1.60 16.19
C VAL A 110 -18.62 1.45 17.07
N GLY A 111 -19.77 1.91 16.58
CA GLY A 111 -20.92 2.15 17.45
C GLY A 111 -20.58 3.23 18.47
N ASP A 112 -20.75 2.91 19.76
CA ASP A 112 -20.42 3.80 20.88
C ASP A 112 -19.05 3.48 21.53
N GLU A 113 -18.30 2.53 20.97
CA GLU A 113 -17.01 2.11 21.51
C GLU A 113 -15.85 2.77 20.78
N VAL A 114 -14.91 3.33 21.56
CA VAL A 114 -13.62 3.79 21.04
C VAL A 114 -12.62 2.65 21.09
N LYS A 115 -12.00 2.37 19.96
CA LYS A 115 -10.93 1.36 19.83
C LYS A 115 -9.66 2.00 19.30
N THR A 116 -8.53 1.46 19.71
CA THR A 116 -7.21 1.88 19.23
C THR A 116 -6.70 0.85 18.22
N VAL A 117 -6.28 1.34 17.07
CA VAL A 117 -5.56 0.55 16.07
C VAL A 117 -4.11 0.99 16.07
N GLU A 118 -3.23 0.09 16.48
CA GLU A 118 -1.78 0.32 16.46
C GLU A 118 -1.23 0.19 15.04
N LEU A 119 -0.26 1.05 14.75
CA LEU A 119 0.52 0.99 13.52
C LEU A 119 1.85 0.29 13.78
N THR A 120 2.25 -0.56 12.86
CA THR A 120 3.60 -1.14 12.84
C THR A 120 4.60 -0.09 12.36
N ARG A 121 4.29 0.54 11.23
CA ARG A 121 5.14 1.55 10.59
C ARG A 121 4.39 2.32 9.51
N ALA A 122 5.00 3.41 9.08
CA ALA A 122 4.76 3.97 7.76
C ALA A 122 6.10 4.24 7.07
N HIS A 123 6.22 3.82 5.83
CA HIS A 123 7.44 3.96 5.06
C HIS A 123 7.19 4.59 3.70
N MET A 124 8.20 5.29 3.21
CA MET A 124 8.14 5.93 1.90
C MET A 124 8.58 4.97 0.81
N GLU A 125 7.94 5.08 -0.34
CA GLU A 125 8.29 4.35 -1.54
C GLU A 125 7.87 5.13 -2.79
N GLU A 126 8.26 4.66 -3.96
CA GLU A 126 7.77 5.18 -5.24
C GLU A 126 6.64 4.29 -5.78
N ASP A 127 5.65 4.91 -6.43
CA ASP A 127 4.64 4.16 -7.16
C ASP A 127 5.19 3.60 -8.48
N ALA A 128 4.65 2.48 -8.94
CA ALA A 128 4.91 1.95 -10.28
C ALA A 128 4.09 2.73 -11.33
N GLY A 129 4.42 2.55 -12.60
CA GLY A 129 3.60 3.02 -13.72
C GLY A 129 2.26 2.29 -13.76
N LYS A 130 1.58 2.38 -14.90
CA LYS A 130 0.29 1.74 -15.12
C LYS A 130 0.32 0.92 -16.40
N SER A 131 -0.05 -0.35 -16.29
CA SER A 131 -0.37 -1.18 -17.46
C SER A 131 -1.82 -0.93 -17.86
N VAL A 132 -2.04 -0.57 -19.12
CA VAL A 132 -3.35 -0.24 -19.68
C VAL A 132 -3.78 -1.35 -20.62
N HIS A 133 -4.87 -2.03 -20.27
CA HIS A 133 -5.43 -3.15 -21.02
C HIS A 133 -6.76 -2.74 -21.69
N GLU A 134 -6.73 -1.70 -22.52
CA GLU A 134 -7.91 -1.28 -23.26
C GLU A 134 -8.11 -2.16 -24.49
N GLU A 135 -9.38 -2.48 -24.80
CA GLU A 135 -9.74 -3.12 -26.05
C GLU A 135 -9.35 -2.19 -27.22
N GLY A 136 -8.52 -2.70 -28.13
CA GLY A 136 -8.09 -1.95 -29.30
C GLY A 136 -6.62 -1.49 -29.32
N PHE A 137 -5.85 -1.73 -28.28
CA PHE A 137 -4.40 -1.63 -28.38
C PHE A 137 -3.88 -2.72 -29.31
N ILE A 138 -3.37 -2.31 -30.47
CA ILE A 138 -2.81 -3.21 -31.49
C ILE A 138 -1.32 -2.91 -31.60
N GLY A 139 -0.50 -3.93 -31.47
CA GLY A 139 0.94 -3.84 -31.63
C GLY A 139 1.36 -3.63 -33.08
N PRO A 140 2.65 -3.38 -33.33
CA PRO A 140 3.18 -3.07 -34.66
C PRO A 140 2.91 -4.13 -35.74
N HIS A 141 2.62 -5.38 -35.32
CA HIS A 141 2.36 -6.51 -36.20
C HIS A 141 0.90 -6.97 -36.18
N GLY A 142 -0.01 -6.17 -35.62
CA GLY A 142 -1.44 -6.45 -35.56
C GLY A 142 -1.88 -7.36 -34.40
N GLU A 143 -0.98 -7.65 -33.46
CA GLU A 143 -1.28 -8.45 -32.25
C GLU A 143 -1.96 -7.60 -31.16
N PRO A 144 -2.86 -8.19 -30.34
CA PRO A 144 -3.34 -7.54 -29.14
C PRO A 144 -2.18 -7.14 -28.22
N SER A 145 -2.17 -5.89 -27.76
CA SER A 145 -1.08 -5.33 -26.97
C SER A 145 -1.61 -4.57 -25.75
N SER A 146 -0.76 -4.38 -24.74
CA SER A 146 -1.05 -3.53 -23.60
C SER A 146 -0.21 -2.26 -23.69
N GLY A 147 -0.83 -1.13 -23.37
CA GLY A 147 -0.11 0.14 -23.23
C GLY A 147 0.59 0.22 -21.87
N ILE A 148 1.75 0.90 -21.83
CA ILE A 148 2.42 1.24 -20.59
C ILE A 148 2.43 2.75 -20.45
N ASP A 149 1.85 3.24 -19.36
CA ASP A 149 1.86 4.65 -18.96
C ASP A 149 2.74 4.85 -17.72
N LEU A 150 3.83 5.59 -17.87
CA LEU A 150 4.80 5.85 -16.83
C LEU A 150 4.57 7.19 -16.11
N ASN A 151 3.46 7.88 -16.35
CA ASN A 151 3.13 9.12 -15.66
C ASN A 151 3.07 8.93 -14.14
N ARG A 152 2.58 7.79 -13.66
CA ARG A 152 2.52 7.47 -12.23
C ARG A 152 3.85 6.97 -11.66
N ALA A 153 4.73 6.38 -12.48
CA ALA A 153 6.02 5.85 -12.04
C ALA A 153 6.83 6.92 -11.29
N GLY A 154 7.26 6.61 -10.07
CA GLY A 154 7.99 7.55 -9.22
C GLY A 154 7.13 8.54 -8.44
N THR A 155 5.78 8.45 -8.50
CA THR A 155 4.90 9.22 -7.60
C THR A 155 5.19 8.84 -6.15
N PRO A 156 5.37 9.81 -5.22
CA PRO A 156 5.67 9.48 -3.84
C PRO A 156 4.50 8.77 -3.17
N LEU A 157 4.79 7.66 -2.51
CA LEU A 157 3.84 6.91 -1.68
C LEU A 157 4.29 6.89 -0.23
N LEU A 158 3.32 6.88 0.67
CA LEU A 158 3.46 6.46 2.05
C LEU A 158 2.65 5.19 2.25
N GLU A 159 3.32 4.07 2.50
CA GLU A 159 2.67 2.82 2.88
C GLU A 159 2.53 2.74 4.40
N ILE A 160 1.30 2.63 4.87
CA ILE A 160 0.93 2.64 6.29
C ILE A 160 0.43 1.24 6.65
N VAL A 161 1.13 0.58 7.56
CA VAL A 161 0.86 -0.81 7.95
C VAL A 161 0.36 -0.86 9.39
N THR A 162 -0.78 -1.50 9.62
CA THR A 162 -1.32 -1.72 10.96
C THR A 162 -0.81 -3.02 11.58
N GLU A 163 -0.84 -3.09 12.91
CA GLU A 163 -0.87 -4.35 13.62
C GLU A 163 -2.19 -5.09 13.32
N PRO A 164 -2.22 -6.44 13.39
CA PRO A 164 -3.43 -7.23 13.10
C PRO A 164 -4.39 -7.25 14.30
N VAL A 165 -4.86 -6.06 14.71
CA VAL A 165 -5.64 -5.86 15.93
C VAL A 165 -7.13 -5.70 15.68
N MET A 166 -7.56 -5.50 14.45
CA MET A 166 -8.97 -5.38 14.09
C MET A 166 -9.66 -6.75 14.07
N ARG A 167 -10.93 -6.79 14.51
CA ARG A 167 -11.69 -8.02 14.74
C ARG A 167 -12.98 -8.10 13.94
N SER A 168 -13.29 -7.08 13.16
CA SER A 168 -14.49 -7.05 12.30
C SER A 168 -14.28 -6.19 11.07
N ALA A 169 -15.08 -6.43 10.03
CA ALA A 169 -15.12 -5.58 8.85
C ALA A 169 -15.49 -4.13 9.18
N ALA A 170 -16.39 -3.94 10.18
CA ALA A 170 -16.77 -2.61 10.65
C ALA A 170 -15.58 -1.85 11.24
N GLU A 171 -14.73 -2.52 12.03
CA GLU A 171 -13.49 -1.91 12.56
C GLU A 171 -12.52 -1.54 11.44
N ALA A 172 -12.34 -2.41 10.45
CA ALA A 172 -11.47 -2.14 9.30
C ALA A 172 -11.96 -0.92 8.49
N VAL A 173 -13.26 -0.82 8.25
CA VAL A 173 -13.86 0.33 7.56
C VAL A 173 -13.76 1.61 8.39
N ALA A 174 -14.01 1.54 9.70
CA ALA A 174 -13.87 2.69 10.58
C ALA A 174 -12.43 3.21 10.59
N TYR A 175 -11.45 2.30 10.66
CA TYR A 175 -10.03 2.64 10.55
C TYR A 175 -9.69 3.28 9.20
N ALA A 176 -10.09 2.65 8.08
CA ALA A 176 -9.80 3.17 6.75
C ALA A 176 -10.39 4.58 6.54
N LYS A 177 -11.60 4.84 7.05
CA LYS A 177 -12.23 6.17 7.03
C LYS A 177 -11.51 7.18 7.92
N ALA A 178 -11.10 6.78 9.13
CA ALA A 178 -10.36 7.65 10.04
C ALA A 178 -8.99 8.02 9.45
N LEU A 179 -8.25 7.05 8.92
CA LEU A 179 -6.98 7.28 8.24
C LEU A 179 -7.15 8.18 7.01
N HIS A 180 -8.15 7.89 6.15
CA HIS A 180 -8.47 8.71 4.99
C HIS A 180 -8.71 10.17 5.39
N GLY A 181 -9.59 10.40 6.38
CA GLY A 181 -9.86 11.75 6.90
C GLY A 181 -8.61 12.44 7.43
N LEU A 182 -7.75 11.69 8.13
CA LEU A 182 -6.50 12.20 8.68
C LEU A 182 -5.52 12.66 7.58
N VAL A 183 -5.24 11.82 6.59
CA VAL A 183 -4.28 12.18 5.52
C VAL A 183 -4.76 13.33 4.66
N VAL A 184 -6.08 13.45 4.44
CA VAL A 184 -6.68 14.59 3.74
C VAL A 184 -6.61 15.87 4.59
N TRP A 185 -6.96 15.79 5.88
CA TRP A 185 -6.88 16.92 6.80
C TRP A 185 -5.46 17.45 6.94
N LEU A 186 -4.48 16.59 7.01
CA LEU A 186 -3.05 16.96 7.08
C LEU A 186 -2.52 17.55 5.76
N GLY A 187 -3.27 17.45 4.67
CA GLY A 187 -2.82 17.86 3.34
C GLY A 187 -1.66 17.00 2.80
N VAL A 188 -1.54 15.75 3.24
CA VAL A 188 -0.49 14.84 2.76
C VAL A 188 -0.95 13.96 1.60
N CYS A 189 -2.27 13.74 1.46
CA CYS A 189 -2.88 12.97 0.38
C CYS A 189 -4.25 13.57 0.05
N ASP A 190 -4.68 13.54 -1.22
CA ASP A 190 -6.01 14.01 -1.62
C ASP A 190 -7.13 13.02 -1.29
N GLY A 191 -6.78 11.78 -0.97
CA GLY A 191 -7.72 10.73 -0.60
C GLY A 191 -8.56 10.17 -1.75
N ASN A 192 -8.24 10.47 -3.01
CA ASN A 192 -9.05 10.03 -4.14
C ASN A 192 -8.86 8.53 -4.43
N MET A 193 -9.78 7.71 -3.93
CA MET A 193 -9.73 6.25 -4.13
C MET A 193 -9.97 5.85 -5.59
N GLN A 194 -10.73 6.63 -6.36
CA GLN A 194 -11.04 6.33 -7.76
C GLN A 194 -9.84 6.57 -8.67
N GLU A 195 -9.04 7.59 -8.37
CA GLU A 195 -7.79 7.86 -9.07
C GLU A 195 -6.62 7.02 -8.56
N GLY A 196 -6.81 6.29 -7.45
CA GLY A 196 -5.80 5.44 -6.84
C GLY A 196 -4.82 6.18 -5.93
N SER A 197 -5.14 7.41 -5.53
CA SER A 197 -4.32 8.17 -4.58
C SER A 197 -4.38 7.59 -3.16
N PHE A 198 -5.46 6.89 -2.83
CA PHE A 198 -5.65 6.20 -1.57
C PHE A 198 -6.13 4.77 -1.84
N ARG A 199 -5.30 3.79 -1.51
CA ARG A 199 -5.58 2.36 -1.74
C ARG A 199 -5.42 1.59 -0.44
N CYS A 200 -6.31 0.63 -0.19
CA CYS A 200 -6.22 -0.28 0.95
C CYS A 200 -6.15 -1.72 0.47
N ASP A 201 -5.23 -2.49 1.05
CA ASP A 201 -5.18 -3.94 0.95
C ASP A 201 -5.48 -4.53 2.32
N ALA A 202 -6.28 -5.61 2.38
CA ALA A 202 -6.68 -6.22 3.63
C ALA A 202 -6.03 -7.60 3.81
N ASN A 203 -5.37 -7.81 4.95
CA ASN A 203 -4.89 -9.10 5.39
C ASN A 203 -5.90 -9.70 6.35
N VAL A 204 -6.53 -10.81 5.99
CA VAL A 204 -7.62 -11.43 6.75
C VAL A 204 -7.27 -12.86 7.10
N SER A 205 -7.43 -13.22 8.37
CA SER A 205 -7.39 -14.60 8.83
C SER A 205 -8.47 -14.85 9.87
N VAL A 206 -8.77 -16.13 10.12
CA VAL A 206 -9.69 -16.57 11.18
C VAL A 206 -8.99 -17.60 12.05
N ARG A 207 -9.36 -17.61 13.35
CA ARG A 207 -8.87 -18.61 14.31
C ARG A 207 -10.00 -19.02 15.27
N PRO A 208 -9.95 -20.20 15.87
CA PRO A 208 -10.82 -20.54 16.98
C PRO A 208 -10.68 -19.52 18.12
N LYS A 209 -11.80 -19.10 18.70
CA LYS A 209 -11.78 -18.14 19.79
C LYS A 209 -10.99 -18.68 20.98
N GLY A 210 -10.03 -17.89 21.46
CA GLY A 210 -9.11 -18.25 22.55
C GLY A 210 -7.82 -18.92 22.11
N GLN A 211 -7.65 -19.18 20.81
CA GLN A 211 -6.36 -19.63 20.28
C GLN A 211 -5.36 -18.46 20.24
N ALA A 212 -4.12 -18.69 20.69
CA ALA A 212 -3.09 -17.65 20.72
C ALA A 212 -2.49 -17.39 19.32
N GLU A 213 -2.22 -18.47 18.56
CA GLU A 213 -1.61 -18.40 17.24
C GLU A 213 -2.61 -17.87 16.21
N PHE A 214 -2.13 -17.03 15.30
CA PHE A 214 -2.93 -16.55 14.17
C PHE A 214 -3.22 -17.69 13.19
N GLY A 215 -4.37 -17.61 12.52
CA GLY A 215 -4.66 -18.44 11.36
C GLY A 215 -3.86 -18.02 10.12
N THR A 216 -3.94 -18.83 9.08
CA THR A 216 -3.33 -18.50 7.78
C THR A 216 -4.05 -17.31 7.16
N ARG A 217 -3.31 -16.25 6.83
CA ARG A 217 -3.86 -15.03 6.25
C ARG A 217 -3.95 -15.09 4.73
N CYS A 218 -4.99 -14.45 4.18
CA CYS A 218 -5.07 -14.09 2.78
C CYS A 218 -5.02 -12.57 2.65
N GLU A 219 -4.28 -12.08 1.66
CA GLU A 219 -4.25 -10.68 1.28
C GLU A 219 -5.33 -10.42 0.23
N ILE A 220 -6.17 -9.41 0.43
CA ILE A 220 -7.24 -9.05 -0.51
C ILE A 220 -6.91 -7.72 -1.15
N LYS A 221 -6.92 -7.68 -2.48
CA LYS A 221 -6.65 -6.51 -3.31
C LYS A 221 -7.88 -6.07 -4.10
N ASN A 222 -7.78 -4.91 -4.77
CA ASN A 222 -8.85 -4.29 -5.56
C ASN A 222 -10.00 -3.73 -4.71
N LEU A 223 -9.67 -3.15 -3.57
CA LEU A 223 -10.62 -2.57 -2.62
C LEU A 223 -10.76 -1.06 -2.87
N ASN A 224 -11.41 -0.69 -3.97
CA ASN A 224 -11.46 0.69 -4.48
C ASN A 224 -12.54 1.56 -3.82
N SER A 225 -13.17 1.08 -2.77
CA SER A 225 -14.12 1.85 -1.93
C SER A 225 -14.22 1.24 -0.54
N PHE A 226 -14.71 2.01 0.44
CA PHE A 226 -14.97 1.50 1.79
C PHE A 226 -16.04 0.39 1.80
N ARG A 227 -17.00 0.46 0.88
CA ARG A 227 -18.00 -0.60 0.69
C ARG A 227 -17.35 -1.90 0.21
N PHE A 228 -16.46 -1.82 -0.78
CA PHE A 228 -15.75 -3.01 -1.28
C PHE A 228 -14.83 -3.61 -0.23
N LEU A 229 -14.19 -2.76 0.60
CA LEU A 229 -13.41 -3.22 1.74
C LEU A 229 -14.26 -4.05 2.71
N GLU A 230 -15.45 -3.56 3.07
CA GLU A 230 -16.37 -4.25 3.97
C GLU A 230 -16.86 -5.59 3.39
N GLU A 231 -17.40 -5.54 2.17
CA GLU A 231 -17.95 -6.71 1.46
C GLU A 231 -16.90 -7.81 1.26
N ALA A 232 -15.69 -7.42 0.85
CA ALA A 232 -14.59 -8.35 0.63
C ALA A 232 -14.11 -9.04 1.91
N ILE A 233 -13.97 -8.29 3.01
CA ILE A 233 -13.61 -8.86 4.31
C ILE A 233 -14.69 -9.82 4.79
N GLN A 234 -15.96 -9.43 4.70
CA GLN A 234 -17.08 -10.28 5.12
C GLN A 234 -17.15 -11.58 4.30
N TYR A 235 -16.91 -11.50 2.99
CA TYR A 235 -16.84 -12.66 2.12
C TYR A 235 -15.70 -13.59 2.52
N GLU A 236 -14.51 -13.03 2.66
CA GLU A 236 -13.29 -13.80 2.95
C GLU A 236 -13.36 -14.51 4.30
N VAL A 237 -13.90 -13.84 5.31
CA VAL A 237 -14.14 -14.44 6.63
C VAL A 237 -15.04 -15.67 6.52
N ARG A 238 -16.19 -15.53 5.82
CA ARG A 238 -17.12 -16.66 5.62
C ARG A 238 -16.44 -17.80 4.86
N ARG A 239 -15.77 -17.49 3.75
CA ARG A 239 -15.07 -18.47 2.94
C ARG A 239 -14.04 -19.28 3.74
N GLN A 240 -13.22 -18.59 4.58
CA GLN A 240 -12.21 -19.27 5.39
C GLN A 240 -12.85 -20.16 6.47
N ILE A 241 -13.90 -19.70 7.14
CA ILE A 241 -14.62 -20.48 8.16
C ILE A 241 -15.24 -21.73 7.52
N GLU A 242 -16.00 -21.58 6.44
CA GLU A 242 -16.62 -22.68 5.72
C GLU A 242 -15.59 -23.72 5.26
N LEU A 243 -14.48 -23.24 4.65
CA LEU A 243 -13.39 -24.12 4.21
C LEU A 243 -12.80 -24.96 5.36
N ILE A 244 -12.59 -24.35 6.52
CA ILE A 244 -12.00 -25.05 7.69
C ILE A 244 -13.03 -26.00 8.31
N GLU A 245 -14.30 -25.61 8.41
CA GLU A 245 -15.34 -26.45 8.97
C GLU A 245 -15.63 -27.67 8.06
N ASP A 246 -15.43 -27.55 6.77
CA ASP A 246 -15.50 -28.66 5.80
C ASP A 246 -14.22 -29.54 5.79
N GLY A 247 -13.26 -29.27 6.68
CA GLY A 247 -12.03 -30.06 6.81
C GLY A 247 -10.91 -29.65 5.84
N GLY A 248 -11.06 -28.55 5.12
CA GLY A 248 -10.04 -27.98 4.25
C GLY A 248 -9.01 -27.14 5.02
N THR A 249 -8.05 -26.59 4.28
CA THR A 249 -6.97 -25.75 4.83
C THR A 249 -6.88 -24.44 4.04
N VAL A 250 -6.80 -23.32 4.75
CA VAL A 250 -6.57 -22.02 4.12
C VAL A 250 -5.12 -21.94 3.64
N VAL A 251 -4.95 -21.59 2.38
CA VAL A 251 -3.64 -21.36 1.76
C VAL A 251 -3.32 -19.86 1.83
N GLN A 252 -2.07 -19.52 2.16
CA GLN A 252 -1.59 -18.16 2.16
C GLN A 252 -1.43 -17.67 0.73
N GLU A 253 -2.32 -16.78 0.30
CA GLU A 253 -2.39 -16.30 -1.08
C GLU A 253 -2.84 -14.84 -1.16
N THR A 254 -2.60 -14.22 -2.31
CA THR A 254 -3.21 -12.95 -2.69
C THR A 254 -4.49 -13.23 -3.47
N ARG A 255 -5.57 -12.58 -3.07
CA ARG A 255 -6.89 -12.70 -3.69
C ARG A 255 -7.36 -11.35 -4.22
N LEU A 256 -8.09 -11.36 -5.33
CA LEU A 256 -8.69 -10.18 -5.93
C LEU A 256 -10.19 -10.16 -5.60
N TYR A 257 -10.68 -9.03 -5.08
CA TYR A 257 -12.11 -8.84 -4.94
C TYR A 257 -12.76 -8.50 -6.28
N ASP A 258 -13.83 -9.23 -6.61
CA ASP A 258 -14.66 -9.02 -7.78
C ASP A 258 -16.00 -8.40 -7.33
N PRO A 259 -16.20 -7.08 -7.52
CA PRO A 259 -17.40 -6.40 -7.04
C PRO A 259 -18.67 -6.80 -7.79
N ASP A 260 -18.57 -7.27 -9.03
CA ASP A 260 -19.74 -7.70 -9.84
C ASP A 260 -20.29 -9.02 -9.31
N ARG A 261 -19.44 -9.88 -8.80
CA ARG A 261 -19.81 -11.16 -8.21
C ARG A 261 -19.93 -11.13 -6.69
N GLY A 262 -19.37 -10.12 -6.04
CA GLY A 262 -19.30 -10.01 -4.58
C GLY A 262 -18.44 -11.11 -3.94
N GLU A 263 -17.38 -11.55 -4.61
CA GLU A 263 -16.52 -12.64 -4.16
C GLU A 263 -15.03 -12.31 -4.31
N THR A 264 -14.17 -13.05 -3.60
CA THR A 264 -12.72 -13.00 -3.82
C THR A 264 -12.30 -14.21 -4.66
N ARG A 265 -11.32 -14.02 -5.56
CA ARG A 265 -10.71 -15.10 -6.34
C ARG A 265 -9.19 -15.10 -6.17
N SER A 266 -8.59 -16.28 -6.17
CA SER A 266 -7.13 -16.41 -6.10
C SER A 266 -6.46 -15.72 -7.30
N MET A 267 -5.43 -14.92 -7.03
CA MET A 267 -4.56 -14.36 -8.07
C MET A 267 -3.28 -15.18 -8.23
N ARG A 268 -2.63 -15.47 -7.10
CA ARG A 268 -1.38 -16.23 -7.05
C ARG A 268 -1.22 -16.83 -5.65
N SER A 269 -0.60 -17.99 -5.57
CA SER A 269 -0.15 -18.55 -4.29
C SER A 269 1.14 -17.87 -3.82
N LYS A 270 1.39 -17.84 -2.51
CA LYS A 270 2.66 -17.32 -1.96
C LYS A 270 3.86 -18.27 -2.11
N GLU A 271 3.67 -19.46 -2.67
CA GLU A 271 4.80 -20.29 -3.13
C GLU A 271 5.61 -19.57 -4.22
N ASP A 272 4.97 -18.62 -4.93
CA ASP A 272 5.61 -17.67 -5.84
C ASP A 272 6.03 -16.36 -5.13
N ALA A 273 6.11 -16.34 -3.79
CA ALA A 273 6.54 -15.16 -3.05
C ALA A 273 7.95 -14.80 -3.51
N ASN A 274 8.04 -13.72 -4.25
CA ASN A 274 9.31 -13.23 -4.76
C ASN A 274 10.22 -12.92 -3.58
N ASP A 275 11.39 -13.56 -3.54
CA ASP A 275 12.51 -13.09 -2.75
C ASP A 275 12.94 -11.75 -3.38
N TYR A 276 12.47 -10.65 -2.80
CA TYR A 276 12.76 -9.31 -3.32
C TYR A 276 14.22 -8.90 -3.16
N ARG A 277 15.05 -9.67 -2.45
CA ARG A 277 16.48 -9.42 -2.28
C ARG A 277 16.77 -7.98 -1.96
N TYR A 278 16.13 -7.46 -0.93
CA TYR A 278 16.33 -6.09 -0.48
C TYR A 278 17.80 -5.81 -0.17
N PHE A 279 18.27 -4.65 -0.62
CA PHE A 279 19.55 -4.09 -0.22
C PHE A 279 19.46 -2.56 -0.25
N PRO A 280 20.25 -1.83 0.57
CA PRO A 280 20.28 -0.38 0.56
C PRO A 280 20.55 0.16 -0.84
N ASP A 281 19.79 1.17 -1.25
CA ASP A 281 20.00 1.80 -2.56
C ASP A 281 21.37 2.53 -2.56
N PRO A 282 22.31 2.16 -3.44
CA PRO A 282 23.66 2.74 -3.44
C PRO A 282 23.69 4.19 -3.92
N ASP A 283 22.64 4.66 -4.58
CA ASP A 283 22.55 6.00 -5.15
C ASP A 283 21.87 6.99 -4.20
N LEU A 284 21.37 6.53 -3.04
CA LEU A 284 20.69 7.35 -2.05
C LEU A 284 21.43 7.29 -0.71
N LEU A 285 21.77 8.46 -0.19
CA LEU A 285 22.31 8.59 1.16
C LEU A 285 21.20 8.35 2.21
N PRO A 286 21.54 7.89 3.43
CA PRO A 286 20.59 7.86 4.52
C PRO A 286 19.95 9.23 4.73
N VAL A 287 18.64 9.23 4.97
CA VAL A 287 17.88 10.44 5.27
C VAL A 287 18.06 10.73 6.75
N VAL A 288 18.82 11.76 7.07
CA VAL A 288 19.01 12.21 8.46
C VAL A 288 17.95 13.25 8.81
N ILE A 289 17.16 12.94 9.84
CA ILE A 289 16.05 13.78 10.31
C ILE A 289 16.39 14.21 11.73
N ASP A 290 16.76 15.47 11.91
CA ASP A 290 17.07 16.05 13.20
C ASP A 290 15.84 16.69 13.87
N ASP A 291 15.99 17.01 15.16
CA ASP A 291 14.92 17.64 15.95
C ASP A 291 14.49 18.99 15.39
N ALA A 292 15.40 19.73 14.76
CA ALA A 292 15.10 21.02 14.15
C ALA A 292 14.22 20.88 12.90
N TRP A 293 14.39 19.80 12.16
CA TRP A 293 13.50 19.48 11.03
C TRP A 293 12.13 19.03 11.50
N ILE A 294 12.07 18.22 12.57
CA ILE A 294 10.80 17.76 13.15
C ILE A 294 10.00 18.93 13.75
N ALA A 295 10.67 19.89 14.37
CA ALA A 295 10.03 21.03 15.02
C ALA A 295 9.51 22.12 14.05
N LYS A 296 9.85 22.06 12.77
CA LYS A 296 9.44 23.00 11.73
C LYS A 296 8.01 22.69 11.22
#